data_2dcc19dd263860bcab5b0e168e7c9a7f
#
_entry.id   2dcc19dd263860bcab5b0e168e7c9a7f
#
_cell.length_a   1.000
_cell.length_b   1.000
_cell.length_c   1.000
_cell.angle_alpha   90.00
_cell.angle_beta   90.00
_cell.angle_gamma   90.00
#
_symmetry.space_group_name_H-M   'P 1'
#
loop_
_entity.id
_entity.type
_entity.pdbx_description
1 polymer ?
#
loop_
_entity_poly.entity_id
_entity_poly.type
_entity_poly.pdbx_seq_one_letter_code
_entity_poly.pdbx_strand_id
1 'polypeptide(L)'
;MRVGLLQYDIKWEDKKANKEKISKLIENSQHKNKIDWLIFSEMTLSGFTMNTKISQLDDSDRSFFSKLASDYNMNISFGGVEGGYNKLITLNRKGERINEYSKIHLYAFGEEDKYYKSGDESKIFEIEGLKIMPAVCFDLRFPYLFWNMAEKVDAYVVIAAWPMRRAEHWMTLLKARAIENQAYCFGVDRLGFEGKIEYSGNSMGFDPLGKVVIDAASVEGIAVNETDITAELVSKTREKFPFLKERKPWDINHSSKNLK
;
A
#
# COMPACT_ATOMS: atom_id res chain seq x y z
N MET A 1 3.18 -14.93 -9.10
CA MET A 1 3.30 -14.50 -7.69
C MET A 1 1.93 -14.49 -7.02
N ARG A 2 1.86 -14.96 -5.77
CA ARG A 2 0.68 -14.87 -4.90
C ARG A 2 0.81 -13.69 -3.95
N VAL A 3 -0.09 -12.72 -4.09
CA VAL A 3 -0.16 -11.51 -3.25
C VAL A 3 -1.29 -11.69 -2.25
N GLY A 4 -1.02 -11.45 -0.97
CA GLY A 4 -2.01 -11.42 0.10
C GLY A 4 -2.23 -10.00 0.59
N LEU A 5 -3.50 -9.59 0.72
CA LEU A 5 -3.90 -8.34 1.35
C LEU A 5 -4.48 -8.66 2.71
N LEU A 6 -3.80 -8.28 3.79
CA LEU A 6 -4.27 -8.49 5.15
C LEU A 6 -4.96 -7.22 5.64
N GLN A 7 -6.30 -7.28 5.75
CA GLN A 7 -7.08 -6.23 6.38
C GLN A 7 -7.69 -6.74 7.69
N TYR A 8 -7.65 -5.90 8.72
CA TYR A 8 -8.19 -6.26 10.01
C TYR A 8 -8.62 -5.03 10.81
N ASP A 9 -9.47 -5.27 11.79
CA ASP A 9 -9.84 -4.27 12.77
C ASP A 9 -8.67 -4.00 13.72
N ILE A 10 -7.96 -2.89 13.46
CA ILE A 10 -6.82 -2.45 14.25
C ILE A 10 -7.33 -1.91 15.58
N LYS A 11 -6.89 -2.52 16.68
CA LYS A 11 -7.11 -1.97 18.00
C LYS A 11 -6.24 -0.73 18.20
N TRP A 12 -6.88 0.43 18.28
CA TRP A 12 -6.21 1.72 18.29
C TRP A 12 -5.22 1.83 19.45
N GLU A 13 -3.98 2.22 19.14
CA GLU A 13 -2.86 2.40 20.07
C GLU A 13 -2.50 1.17 20.93
N ASP A 14 -2.90 -0.04 20.53
CA ASP A 14 -2.56 -1.28 21.25
C ASP A 14 -1.74 -2.25 20.37
N LYS A 15 -0.44 -1.96 20.26
CA LYS A 15 0.49 -2.76 19.46
C LYS A 15 0.52 -4.23 19.85
N LYS A 16 0.40 -4.53 21.16
CA LYS A 16 0.44 -5.91 21.65
C LYS A 16 -0.76 -6.70 21.13
N ALA A 17 -1.97 -6.16 21.31
CA ALA A 17 -3.18 -6.82 20.84
C ALA A 17 -3.18 -6.96 19.31
N ASN A 18 -2.64 -5.97 18.58
CA ASN A 18 -2.53 -6.03 17.14
C ASN A 18 -1.54 -7.10 16.65
N LYS A 19 -0.38 -7.26 17.30
CA LYS A 19 0.55 -8.36 17.01
C LYS A 19 -0.10 -9.73 17.23
N GLU A 20 -0.79 -9.93 18.36
CA GLU A 20 -1.51 -11.16 18.66
C GLU A 20 -2.60 -11.46 17.62
N LYS A 21 -3.35 -10.45 17.22
CA LYS A 21 -4.40 -10.56 16.20
C LYS A 21 -3.84 -10.93 14.83
N ILE A 22 -2.78 -10.24 14.39
CA ILE A 22 -2.07 -10.54 13.14
C ILE A 22 -1.59 -12.00 13.12
N SER A 23 -0.93 -12.45 14.19
CA SER A 23 -0.44 -13.83 14.29
C SER A 23 -1.58 -14.84 14.12
N LYS A 24 -2.70 -14.64 14.81
CA LYS A 24 -3.87 -15.51 14.70
C LYS A 24 -4.48 -15.52 13.29
N LEU A 25 -4.58 -14.34 12.65
CA LEU A 25 -5.12 -14.23 11.27
C LEU A 25 -4.23 -14.98 10.27
N ILE A 26 -2.92 -14.90 10.41
CA ILE A 26 -1.98 -15.61 9.55
C ILE A 26 -2.04 -17.13 9.84
N GLU A 27 -1.98 -17.53 11.11
CA GLU A 27 -2.04 -18.95 11.51
C GLU A 27 -3.29 -19.65 11.02
N ASN A 28 -4.44 -18.97 11.08
CA ASN A 28 -5.74 -19.53 10.68
C ASN A 28 -5.98 -19.45 9.16
N SER A 29 -5.14 -18.72 8.41
CA SER A 29 -5.30 -18.61 6.96
C SER A 29 -4.95 -19.91 6.25
N GLN A 30 -5.85 -20.38 5.40
CA GLN A 30 -5.58 -21.52 4.50
C GLN A 30 -4.51 -21.19 3.43
N HIS A 31 -4.14 -19.93 3.28
CA HIS A 31 -3.19 -19.43 2.29
C HIS A 31 -1.79 -19.19 2.86
N LYS A 32 -1.58 -19.30 4.17
CA LYS A 32 -0.34 -18.89 4.86
C LYS A 32 0.98 -19.40 4.25
N ASN A 33 0.96 -20.63 3.71
CA ASN A 33 2.14 -21.25 3.10
C ASN A 33 2.21 -21.08 1.56
N LYS A 34 1.34 -20.24 0.99
CA LYS A 34 1.22 -20.05 -0.47
C LYS A 34 1.38 -18.59 -0.88
N ILE A 35 1.53 -17.69 0.09
CA ILE A 35 1.67 -16.26 -0.16
C ILE A 35 3.14 -15.94 -0.39
N ASP A 36 3.44 -15.29 -1.50
CA ASP A 36 4.78 -14.81 -1.82
C ASP A 36 5.03 -13.42 -1.24
N TRP A 37 3.98 -12.58 -1.17
CA TRP A 37 4.04 -11.22 -0.65
C TRP A 37 2.76 -10.86 0.12
N LEU A 38 2.88 -10.61 1.42
CA LEU A 38 1.79 -10.16 2.30
C LEU A 38 1.89 -8.66 2.55
N ILE A 39 0.79 -7.95 2.33
CA ILE A 39 0.71 -6.51 2.48
C ILE A 39 -0.26 -6.16 3.61
N PHE A 40 0.16 -5.27 4.50
CA PHE A 40 -0.59 -4.74 5.63
C PHE A 40 -0.98 -3.28 5.39
N SER A 41 -1.88 -2.74 6.20
CA SER A 41 -2.35 -1.37 6.13
C SER A 41 -1.36 -0.34 6.73
N GLU A 42 -1.66 0.95 6.57
CA GLU A 42 -0.93 2.08 7.14
C GLU A 42 -0.91 2.00 8.68
N MET A 43 0.25 2.35 9.28
CA MET A 43 0.44 2.30 10.74
C MET A 43 -0.12 1.00 11.35
N THR A 44 0.31 -0.13 10.78
CA THR A 44 -0.22 -1.47 11.01
C THR A 44 -0.47 -1.80 12.47
N LEU A 45 0.46 -1.45 13.38
CA LEU A 45 0.36 -1.85 14.79
C LEU A 45 -0.34 -0.84 15.69
N SER A 46 -0.47 0.42 15.28
CA SER A 46 -1.01 1.49 16.14
C SER A 46 -2.34 2.06 15.68
N GLY A 47 -2.71 1.86 14.41
CA GLY A 47 -3.72 2.69 13.76
C GLY A 47 -3.18 4.09 13.45
N PHE A 48 -3.94 4.89 12.71
CA PHE A 48 -3.54 6.23 12.29
C PHE A 48 -3.64 7.21 13.45
N THR A 49 -2.57 7.32 14.24
CA THR A 49 -2.53 8.15 15.47
C THR A 49 -1.46 9.23 15.38
N MET A 50 -1.73 10.37 16.02
CA MET A 50 -0.76 11.46 16.22
C MET A 50 0.03 11.30 17.52
N ASN A 51 -0.19 10.21 18.27
CA ASN A 51 0.62 9.85 19.43
C ASN A 51 1.96 9.27 18.97
N THR A 52 2.94 10.15 18.76
CA THR A 52 4.26 9.80 18.22
C THR A 52 5.05 8.80 19.08
N LYS A 53 4.73 8.69 20.39
CA LYS A 53 5.36 7.70 21.27
C LYS A 53 4.88 6.28 20.97
N ILE A 54 3.58 6.14 20.65
CA ILE A 54 2.97 4.83 20.35
C ILE A 54 3.19 4.45 18.90
N SER A 55 3.05 5.40 17.96
CA SER A 55 3.20 5.10 16.53
C SER A 55 4.62 4.69 16.12
N GLN A 56 5.65 5.19 16.84
CA GLN A 56 7.05 4.88 16.56
C GLN A 56 7.33 3.39 16.70
N LEU A 57 7.88 2.76 15.65
CA LEU A 57 8.31 1.36 15.69
C LEU A 57 9.55 1.21 16.59
N ASP A 58 9.47 0.28 17.53
CA ASP A 58 10.58 -0.15 18.35
C ASP A 58 11.24 -1.45 17.81
N ASP A 59 12.30 -1.92 18.48
CA ASP A 59 13.02 -3.14 18.08
C ASP A 59 12.14 -4.39 18.13
N SER A 60 11.18 -4.44 19.08
CA SER A 60 10.27 -5.56 19.20
C SER A 60 9.25 -5.59 18.06
N ASP A 61 8.84 -4.42 17.55
CA ASP A 61 7.94 -4.29 16.40
C ASP A 61 8.64 -4.75 15.12
N ARG A 62 9.88 -4.29 14.91
CA ARG A 62 10.71 -4.71 13.77
C ARG A 62 10.98 -6.21 13.78
N SER A 63 11.37 -6.74 14.95
CA SER A 63 11.60 -8.18 15.14
C SER A 63 10.35 -9.01 14.89
N PHE A 64 9.16 -8.52 15.25
CA PHE A 64 7.89 -9.19 14.99
C PHE A 64 7.67 -9.39 13.47
N PHE A 65 7.79 -8.34 12.65
CA PHE A 65 7.62 -8.47 11.21
C PHE A 65 8.73 -9.26 10.54
N SER A 66 9.99 -9.09 10.98
CA SER A 66 11.13 -9.88 10.49
C SER A 66 10.91 -11.38 10.73
N LYS A 67 10.46 -11.74 11.93
CA LYS A 67 10.14 -13.12 12.28
C LYS A 67 8.96 -13.67 11.47
N LEU A 68 7.88 -12.89 11.26
CA LEU A 68 6.78 -13.31 10.41
C LEU A 68 7.25 -13.61 8.97
N ALA A 69 8.07 -12.73 8.39
CA ALA A 69 8.60 -12.91 7.04
C ALA A 69 9.41 -14.23 6.93
N SER A 70 10.29 -14.49 7.88
CA SER A 70 11.14 -15.69 7.89
C SER A 70 10.37 -16.96 8.22
N ASP A 71 9.50 -16.95 9.24
CA ASP A 71 8.75 -18.15 9.68
C ASP A 71 7.80 -18.67 8.60
N TYR A 72 7.17 -17.75 7.84
CA TYR A 72 6.24 -18.11 6.76
C TYR A 72 6.87 -18.05 5.36
N ASN A 73 8.18 -17.76 5.26
CA ASN A 73 8.93 -17.69 4.00
C ASN A 73 8.26 -16.79 2.94
N MET A 74 7.80 -15.60 3.35
CA MET A 74 7.11 -14.64 2.49
C MET A 74 7.70 -13.24 2.59
N ASN A 75 7.62 -12.46 1.51
CA ASN A 75 7.91 -11.03 1.59
C ASN A 75 6.79 -10.31 2.33
N ILE A 76 7.10 -9.24 3.06
CA ILE A 76 6.12 -8.49 3.85
C ILE A 76 6.27 -6.99 3.59
N SER A 77 5.15 -6.30 3.32
CA SER A 77 5.08 -4.84 3.33
C SER A 77 4.10 -4.37 4.42
N PHE A 78 4.54 -3.47 5.29
CA PHE A 78 3.73 -2.96 6.40
C PHE A 78 3.95 -1.47 6.65
N GLY A 79 2.96 -0.84 7.28
CA GLY A 79 3.01 0.56 7.68
C GLY A 79 3.51 0.75 9.11
N GLY A 80 4.28 1.81 9.34
CA GLY A 80 4.73 2.21 10.67
C GLY A 80 5.47 3.54 10.66
N VAL A 81 5.80 4.06 11.82
CA VAL A 81 6.54 5.32 11.96
C VAL A 81 7.98 5.05 12.37
N GLU A 82 8.94 5.62 11.63
CA GLU A 82 10.36 5.62 11.99
C GLU A 82 11.00 6.99 11.69
N GLY A 83 11.80 7.49 12.63
CA GLY A 83 12.50 8.77 12.48
C GLY A 83 11.58 9.99 12.31
N GLY A 84 10.31 9.86 12.71
CA GLY A 84 9.28 10.88 12.53
C GLY A 84 8.60 10.87 11.16
N TYR A 85 8.78 9.81 10.36
CA TYR A 85 8.13 9.63 9.07
C TYR A 85 7.10 8.50 9.13
N ASN A 86 5.92 8.70 8.57
CA ASN A 86 4.95 7.65 8.27
C ASN A 86 5.47 6.87 7.05
N LYS A 87 5.80 5.60 7.24
CA LYS A 87 6.50 4.79 6.24
C LYS A 87 5.73 3.56 5.81
N LEU A 88 6.00 3.14 4.57
CA LEU A 88 5.83 1.78 4.11
C LEU A 88 7.21 1.11 4.09
N ILE A 89 7.33 0.00 4.82
CA ILE A 89 8.57 -0.78 4.95
C ILE A 89 8.34 -2.15 4.32
N THR A 90 9.31 -2.63 3.53
CA THR A 90 9.24 -3.96 2.91
C THR A 90 10.41 -4.83 3.34
N LEU A 91 10.12 -6.05 3.75
CA LEU A 91 11.07 -7.08 4.11
C LEU A 91 11.03 -8.23 3.11
N ASN A 92 12.17 -8.85 2.85
CA ASN A 92 12.25 -10.08 2.07
C ASN A 92 11.89 -11.31 2.92
N ARG A 93 11.90 -12.50 2.29
CA ARG A 93 11.59 -13.80 2.93
C ARG A 93 12.52 -14.18 4.09
N LYS A 94 13.67 -13.51 4.22
CA LYS A 94 14.61 -13.70 5.34
C LYS A 94 14.35 -12.71 6.49
N GLY A 95 13.37 -11.81 6.34
CA GLY A 95 13.10 -10.74 7.29
C GLY A 95 14.07 -9.55 7.19
N GLU A 96 14.85 -9.45 6.12
CA GLU A 96 15.76 -8.33 5.85
C GLU A 96 15.01 -7.20 5.14
N ARG A 97 15.28 -5.95 5.53
CA ARG A 97 14.68 -4.78 4.89
C ARG A 97 15.24 -4.58 3.48
N ILE A 98 14.37 -4.59 2.48
CA ILE A 98 14.70 -4.34 1.08
C ILE A 98 14.20 -3.00 0.57
N ASN A 99 13.23 -2.38 1.25
CA ASN A 99 12.73 -1.05 0.93
C ASN A 99 12.16 -0.35 2.15
N GLU A 100 12.25 0.99 2.13
CA GLU A 100 11.47 1.90 2.97
C GLU A 100 11.07 3.12 2.15
N TYR A 101 9.83 3.51 2.23
CA TYR A 101 9.28 4.70 1.61
C TYR A 101 8.66 5.58 2.68
N SER A 102 8.95 6.87 2.68
CA SER A 102 8.35 7.87 3.56
C SER A 102 7.22 8.57 2.82
N LYS A 103 6.04 8.62 3.42
CA LYS A 103 4.86 9.30 2.87
C LYS A 103 5.18 10.73 2.45
N ILE A 104 4.90 11.06 1.20
CA ILE A 104 5.21 12.39 0.64
C ILE A 104 4.08 13.37 0.97
N HIS A 105 2.82 12.97 0.77
CA HIS A 105 1.67 13.84 0.98
C HIS A 105 1.02 13.56 2.34
N LEU A 106 1.33 14.40 3.31
CA LEU A 106 0.73 14.28 4.64
C LEU A 106 -0.73 14.76 4.63
N TYR A 107 -1.56 14.10 5.42
CA TYR A 107 -2.98 14.42 5.54
C TYR A 107 -3.20 15.56 6.56
N ALA A 108 -3.03 16.82 6.10
CA ALA A 108 -3.14 18.01 6.95
C ALA A 108 -4.52 18.19 7.61
N PHE A 109 -5.62 17.70 6.97
CA PHE A 109 -6.95 17.69 7.61
C PHE A 109 -7.02 16.80 8.85
N GLY A 110 -6.12 15.84 9.00
CA GLY A 110 -5.93 15.01 10.17
C GLY A 110 -4.75 15.45 11.03
N GLU A 111 -4.24 16.65 10.80
CA GLU A 111 -3.11 17.25 11.53
C GLU A 111 -1.78 16.47 11.41
N GLU A 112 -1.67 15.53 10.46
CA GLU A 112 -0.50 14.67 10.29
C GLU A 112 0.81 15.47 10.12
N ASP A 113 0.74 16.60 9.42
CA ASP A 113 1.84 17.53 9.16
C ASP A 113 2.39 18.24 10.41
N LYS A 114 1.63 18.24 11.51
CA LYS A 114 2.08 18.77 12.79
C LYS A 114 2.95 17.79 13.59
N TYR A 115 2.84 16.50 13.29
CA TYR A 115 3.46 15.41 14.08
C TYR A 115 4.49 14.61 13.30
N TYR A 116 4.34 14.54 11.97
CA TYR A 116 5.21 13.74 11.11
C TYR A 116 5.84 14.60 10.02
N LYS A 117 6.96 14.10 9.50
CA LYS A 117 7.71 14.73 8.42
C LYS A 117 7.26 14.18 7.08
N SER A 118 7.18 15.04 6.06
CA SER A 118 6.99 14.66 4.67
C SER A 118 8.26 14.00 4.11
N GLY A 119 8.08 12.90 3.37
CA GLY A 119 9.10 12.38 2.47
C GLY A 119 9.27 13.26 1.24
N ASP A 120 10.31 13.05 0.48
CA ASP A 120 10.69 13.84 -0.70
C ASP A 120 11.05 12.99 -1.93
N GLU A 121 11.08 11.66 -1.77
CA GLU A 121 11.56 10.75 -2.81
C GLU A 121 10.60 9.57 -3.05
N SER A 122 10.28 9.34 -4.34
CA SER A 122 9.63 8.09 -4.78
C SER A 122 10.68 6.99 -4.89
N LYS A 123 10.34 5.79 -4.40
CA LYS A 123 11.23 4.62 -4.43
C LYS A 123 10.65 3.51 -5.28
N ILE A 124 11.53 2.66 -5.79
CA ILE A 124 11.19 1.41 -6.48
C ILE A 124 11.94 0.28 -5.80
N PHE A 125 11.28 -0.81 -5.59
CA PHE A 125 11.87 -2.06 -5.11
C PHE A 125 11.38 -3.24 -5.97
N GLU A 126 11.97 -4.40 -5.80
CA GLU A 126 11.65 -5.58 -6.58
C GLU A 126 11.25 -6.75 -5.66
N ILE A 127 10.17 -7.44 -6.04
CA ILE A 127 9.75 -8.73 -5.46
C ILE A 127 9.41 -9.66 -6.59
N GLU A 128 10.03 -10.86 -6.63
CA GLU A 128 9.75 -11.92 -7.60
C GLU A 128 9.76 -11.42 -9.06
N GLY A 129 10.69 -10.53 -9.39
CA GLY A 129 10.85 -9.95 -10.73
C GLY A 129 9.84 -8.83 -11.07
N LEU A 130 8.98 -8.40 -10.16
CA LEU A 130 8.10 -7.25 -10.31
C LEU A 130 8.73 -6.00 -9.70
N LYS A 131 8.82 -4.94 -10.48
CA LYS A 131 9.23 -3.60 -10.02
C LYS A 131 8.04 -2.87 -9.43
N ILE A 132 8.14 -2.48 -8.17
CA ILE A 132 7.02 -2.00 -7.37
C ILE A 132 7.32 -0.60 -6.83
N MET A 133 6.36 0.33 -6.97
CA MET A 133 6.41 1.63 -6.33
C MET A 133 5.46 1.66 -5.13
N PRO A 134 5.96 2.00 -3.92
CA PRO A 134 5.15 2.18 -2.73
C PRO A 134 4.51 3.57 -2.68
N ALA A 135 3.35 3.66 -2.03
CA ALA A 135 2.66 4.90 -1.66
C ALA A 135 1.88 4.69 -0.35
N VAL A 136 1.59 5.76 0.37
CA VAL A 136 0.86 5.69 1.64
C VAL A 136 -0.37 6.61 1.62
N CYS A 137 -1.55 6.02 1.69
CA CYS A 137 -2.84 6.64 1.96
C CYS A 137 -3.12 7.89 1.10
N PHE A 138 -2.91 9.08 1.64
CA PHE A 138 -3.21 10.34 0.98
C PHE A 138 -2.43 10.56 -0.32
N ASP A 139 -1.27 9.91 -0.48
CA ASP A 139 -0.51 9.89 -1.74
C ASP A 139 -1.35 9.44 -2.92
N LEU A 140 -2.31 8.53 -2.71
CA LEU A 140 -3.21 8.01 -3.75
C LEU A 140 -3.98 9.11 -4.48
N ARG A 141 -4.20 10.27 -3.86
CA ARG A 141 -4.92 11.40 -4.47
C ARG A 141 -4.09 12.17 -5.49
N PHE A 142 -2.80 11.94 -5.56
CA PHE A 142 -1.86 12.72 -6.37
C PHE A 142 -1.39 11.92 -7.59
N PRO A 143 -2.06 12.04 -8.76
CA PRO A 143 -1.78 11.21 -9.93
C PRO A 143 -0.35 11.37 -10.46
N TYR A 144 0.24 12.58 -10.35
CA TYR A 144 1.59 12.83 -10.85
C TYR A 144 2.65 11.95 -10.16
N LEU A 145 2.44 11.57 -8.90
CA LEU A 145 3.35 10.67 -8.18
C LEU A 145 3.46 9.32 -8.88
N PHE A 146 2.33 8.76 -9.30
CA PHE A 146 2.23 7.48 -10.00
C PHE A 146 2.64 7.62 -11.46
N TRP A 147 2.17 8.65 -12.12
CA TRP A 147 2.42 8.93 -13.53
C TRP A 147 3.90 9.04 -13.87
N ASN A 148 4.70 9.69 -13.03
CA ASN A 148 6.14 9.86 -13.25
C ASN A 148 6.92 8.54 -13.20
N MET A 149 6.34 7.50 -12.61
CA MET A 149 6.95 6.17 -12.46
C MET A 149 6.38 5.11 -13.41
N ALA A 150 5.33 5.43 -14.19
CA ALA A 150 4.55 4.45 -14.94
C ALA A 150 5.38 3.52 -15.84
N GLU A 151 6.40 4.04 -16.52
CA GLU A 151 7.25 3.23 -17.43
C GLU A 151 8.32 2.41 -16.69
N LYS A 152 8.54 2.70 -15.41
CA LYS A 152 9.61 2.11 -14.60
C LYS A 152 9.13 0.98 -13.69
N VAL A 153 7.81 0.83 -13.50
CA VAL A 153 7.22 -0.11 -12.54
C VAL A 153 6.21 -1.03 -13.18
N ASP A 154 6.04 -2.20 -12.59
CA ASP A 154 5.03 -3.19 -12.97
C ASP A 154 3.81 -3.15 -12.04
N ALA A 155 4.00 -2.62 -10.82
CA ALA A 155 2.95 -2.54 -9.82
C ALA A 155 3.10 -1.31 -8.91
N TYR A 156 1.98 -0.89 -8.35
CA TYR A 156 1.89 0.05 -7.24
C TYR A 156 1.34 -0.66 -6.02
N VAL A 157 1.84 -0.30 -4.84
CA VAL A 157 1.29 -0.73 -3.57
C VAL A 157 0.93 0.49 -2.73
N VAL A 158 -0.31 0.55 -2.28
CA VAL A 158 -0.84 1.65 -1.46
C VAL A 158 -1.37 1.08 -0.16
N ILE A 159 -0.79 1.46 0.96
CA ILE A 159 -1.29 1.12 2.29
C ILE A 159 -2.03 2.31 2.89
N ALA A 160 -3.14 2.10 3.60
CA ALA A 160 -3.97 3.19 4.08
C ALA A 160 -4.67 2.90 5.41
N ALA A 161 -5.09 4.01 6.05
CA ALA A 161 -6.18 4.10 7.00
C ALA A 161 -7.23 5.07 6.39
N TRP A 162 -8.06 4.55 5.50
CA TRP A 162 -8.97 5.33 4.66
C TRP A 162 -10.41 5.23 5.15
N PRO A 163 -11.02 6.34 5.62
CA PRO A 163 -12.34 6.30 6.23
C PRO A 163 -13.45 5.82 5.28
N MET A 164 -14.38 4.99 5.79
CA MET A 164 -15.52 4.41 5.07
C MET A 164 -16.33 5.46 4.28
N ARG A 165 -16.52 6.65 4.81
CA ARG A 165 -17.24 7.75 4.13
C ARG A 165 -16.62 8.16 2.78
N ARG A 166 -15.42 7.68 2.47
CA ARG A 166 -14.70 7.92 1.22
C ARG A 166 -14.24 6.61 0.56
N ALA A 167 -14.85 5.48 0.90
CA ALA A 167 -14.50 4.16 0.36
C ALA A 167 -14.59 4.12 -1.17
N GLU A 168 -15.58 4.78 -1.76
CA GLU A 168 -15.70 4.86 -3.21
C GLU A 168 -14.53 5.61 -3.86
N HIS A 169 -14.03 6.69 -3.23
CA HIS A 169 -12.82 7.35 -3.71
C HIS A 169 -11.61 6.42 -3.66
N TRP A 170 -11.48 5.62 -2.59
CA TRP A 170 -10.40 4.64 -2.43
C TRP A 170 -10.38 3.64 -3.57
N MET A 171 -11.49 2.94 -3.78
CA MET A 171 -11.62 1.91 -4.83
C MET A 171 -11.45 2.49 -6.23
N THR A 172 -12.08 3.64 -6.50
CA THR A 172 -11.99 4.31 -7.80
C THR A 172 -10.57 4.77 -8.12
N LEU A 173 -9.88 5.37 -7.16
CA LEU A 173 -8.52 5.86 -7.37
C LEU A 173 -7.52 4.72 -7.55
N LEU A 174 -7.61 3.62 -6.79
CA LEU A 174 -6.77 2.44 -7.01
C LEU A 174 -6.94 1.90 -8.43
N LYS A 175 -8.18 1.75 -8.88
CA LYS A 175 -8.50 1.30 -10.23
C LYS A 175 -7.96 2.27 -11.28
N ALA A 176 -8.11 3.58 -11.07
CA ALA A 176 -7.59 4.60 -11.97
C ALA A 176 -6.07 4.50 -12.10
N ARG A 177 -5.32 4.36 -10.97
CA ARG A 177 -3.86 4.18 -10.99
C ARG A 177 -3.44 2.95 -11.79
N ALA A 178 -4.19 1.85 -11.72
CA ALA A 178 -3.90 0.68 -12.52
C ALA A 178 -4.08 0.94 -14.03
N ILE A 179 -5.22 1.53 -14.42
CA ILE A 179 -5.59 1.75 -15.83
C ILE A 179 -4.68 2.77 -16.51
N GLU A 180 -4.52 3.95 -15.89
CA GLU A 180 -3.78 5.07 -16.50
C GLU A 180 -2.29 4.81 -16.64
N ASN A 181 -1.72 3.93 -15.78
CA ASN A 181 -0.31 3.59 -15.78
C ASN A 181 -0.03 2.19 -16.36
N GLN A 182 -1.06 1.45 -16.76
CA GLN A 182 -0.98 0.09 -17.29
C GLN A 182 -0.08 -0.82 -16.42
N ALA A 183 -0.36 -0.82 -15.12
CA ALA A 183 0.38 -1.55 -14.09
C ALA A 183 -0.60 -2.15 -13.09
N TYR A 184 -0.18 -3.17 -12.34
CA TYR A 184 -0.99 -3.60 -11.18
C TYR A 184 -1.10 -2.47 -10.15
N CYS A 185 -2.19 -2.47 -9.39
CA CYS A 185 -2.34 -1.59 -8.23
C CYS A 185 -2.97 -2.38 -7.08
N PHE A 186 -2.23 -2.52 -5.98
CA PHE A 186 -2.68 -3.19 -4.75
C PHE A 186 -2.90 -2.15 -3.67
N GLY A 187 -4.11 -2.13 -3.11
CA GLY A 187 -4.46 -1.24 -2.01
C GLY A 187 -4.86 -2.03 -0.78
N VAL A 188 -4.29 -1.70 0.38
CA VAL A 188 -4.66 -2.31 1.66
C VAL A 188 -5.11 -1.24 2.64
N ASP A 189 -6.35 -1.37 3.10
CA ASP A 189 -6.94 -0.52 4.12
C ASP A 189 -7.28 -1.36 5.37
N ARG A 190 -7.49 -0.69 6.49
CA ARG A 190 -7.89 -1.30 7.76
C ARG A 190 -9.42 -1.43 7.88
N LEU A 191 -9.86 -2.24 8.84
CA LEU A 191 -11.24 -2.29 9.34
C LEU A 191 -11.37 -1.60 10.70
N GLY A 192 -12.62 -1.44 11.17
CA GLY A 192 -12.97 -1.05 12.53
C GLY A 192 -13.13 0.44 12.75
N PHE A 193 -12.92 0.87 13.97
CA PHE A 193 -13.20 2.23 14.40
C PHE A 193 -11.98 2.89 15.04
N GLU A 194 -11.91 4.21 14.89
CA GLU A 194 -11.02 5.10 15.60
C GLU A 194 -11.85 6.29 16.09
N GLY A 195 -12.24 6.25 17.33
CA GLY A 195 -13.25 7.18 17.86
C GLY A 195 -14.56 7.10 17.07
N LYS A 196 -14.91 8.17 16.34
CA LYS A 196 -16.10 8.24 15.49
C LYS A 196 -15.82 7.93 14.00
N ILE A 197 -14.58 7.65 13.66
CA ILE A 197 -14.18 7.36 12.29
C ILE A 197 -14.31 5.85 12.08
N GLU A 198 -15.11 5.46 11.09
CA GLU A 198 -15.28 4.08 10.66
C GLU A 198 -14.40 3.79 9.43
N TYR A 199 -13.82 2.59 9.41
CA TYR A 199 -13.00 2.04 8.33
C TYR A 199 -13.64 0.73 7.85
N SER A 200 -13.90 0.64 6.55
CA SER A 200 -14.61 -0.49 5.94
C SER A 200 -13.69 -1.47 5.19
N GLY A 201 -12.40 -1.27 5.25
CA GLY A 201 -11.44 -2.09 4.51
C GLY A 201 -11.52 -1.81 3.00
N ASN A 202 -12.21 -2.69 2.25
CA ASN A 202 -12.23 -2.62 0.78
C ASN A 202 -10.81 -2.66 0.19
N SER A 203 -9.96 -3.52 0.77
CA SER A 203 -8.63 -3.79 0.22
C SER A 203 -8.79 -4.52 -1.11
N MET A 204 -8.14 -4.02 -2.14
CA MET A 204 -8.32 -4.51 -3.52
C MET A 204 -7.01 -4.58 -4.29
N GLY A 205 -6.97 -5.49 -5.28
CA GLY A 205 -5.94 -5.54 -6.30
C GLY A 205 -6.56 -5.43 -7.69
N PHE A 206 -5.94 -4.62 -8.55
CA PHE A 206 -6.34 -4.42 -9.94
C PHE A 206 -5.20 -4.81 -10.88
N ASP A 207 -5.56 -5.43 -12.02
CA ASP A 207 -4.60 -5.68 -13.11
C ASP A 207 -4.37 -4.42 -13.97
N PRO A 208 -3.42 -4.45 -14.93
CA PRO A 208 -3.12 -3.31 -15.80
C PRO A 208 -4.30 -2.78 -16.66
N LEU A 209 -5.39 -3.52 -16.75
CA LEU A 209 -6.63 -3.12 -17.44
C LEU A 209 -7.74 -2.69 -16.48
N GLY A 210 -7.46 -2.66 -15.18
CA GLY A 210 -8.42 -2.30 -14.14
C GLY A 210 -9.41 -3.41 -13.78
N LYS A 211 -9.14 -4.66 -14.15
CA LYS A 211 -9.90 -5.82 -13.69
C LYS A 211 -9.50 -6.13 -12.24
N VAL A 212 -10.48 -6.43 -11.41
CA VAL A 212 -10.24 -6.87 -10.03
C VAL A 212 -9.57 -8.24 -10.06
N VAL A 213 -8.43 -8.37 -9.37
CA VAL A 213 -7.67 -9.61 -9.18
C VAL A 213 -7.64 -10.06 -7.72
N ILE A 214 -7.87 -9.14 -6.78
CA ILE A 214 -8.07 -9.40 -5.36
C ILE A 214 -9.19 -8.52 -4.86
N ASP A 215 -10.13 -9.07 -4.12
CA ASP A 215 -11.20 -8.34 -3.44
C ASP A 215 -11.36 -8.89 -2.01
N ALA A 216 -11.01 -8.09 -1.03
CA ALA A 216 -11.22 -8.43 0.38
C ALA A 216 -12.59 -7.98 0.88
N ALA A 217 -13.33 -7.18 0.10
CA ALA A 217 -14.59 -6.54 0.50
C ALA A 217 -14.44 -5.86 1.88
N SER A 218 -15.38 -6.10 2.80
CA SER A 218 -15.30 -5.63 4.20
C SER A 218 -15.10 -6.81 5.17
N VAL A 219 -14.35 -7.84 4.76
CA VAL A 219 -14.14 -9.06 5.54
C VAL A 219 -12.76 -9.05 6.18
N GLU A 220 -12.72 -9.30 7.49
CA GLU A 220 -11.44 -9.43 8.22
C GLU A 220 -10.70 -10.70 7.80
N GLY A 221 -9.42 -10.55 7.47
CA GLY A 221 -8.58 -11.68 7.09
C GLY A 221 -7.60 -11.37 5.97
N ILE A 222 -7.17 -12.41 5.28
CA ILE A 222 -6.25 -12.34 4.15
C ILE A 222 -6.99 -12.72 2.87
N ALA A 223 -7.14 -11.75 1.96
CA ALA A 223 -7.58 -12.00 0.60
C ALA A 223 -6.35 -12.22 -0.31
N VAL A 224 -6.46 -13.16 -1.25
CA VAL A 224 -5.36 -13.50 -2.18
C VAL A 224 -5.86 -13.52 -3.62
N ASN A 225 -4.95 -13.29 -4.58
CA ASN A 225 -5.26 -13.43 -6.00
C ASN A 225 -5.47 -14.90 -6.38
N GLU A 226 -6.40 -15.13 -7.28
CA GLU A 226 -6.66 -16.45 -7.86
C GLU A 226 -5.73 -16.74 -9.04
N THR A 227 -5.43 -15.73 -9.87
CA THR A 227 -4.57 -15.81 -11.04
C THR A 227 -3.18 -15.24 -10.72
N ASP A 228 -2.14 -15.77 -11.35
CA ASP A 228 -0.77 -15.29 -11.11
C ASP A 228 -0.57 -13.84 -11.51
N ILE A 229 0.11 -13.10 -10.62
CA ILE A 229 0.60 -11.76 -10.87
C ILE A 229 1.98 -11.86 -11.52
N THR A 230 2.15 -11.32 -12.72
CA THR A 230 3.39 -11.43 -13.51
C THR A 230 3.76 -10.13 -14.20
N ALA A 231 5.04 -9.83 -14.34
CA ALA A 231 5.54 -8.71 -15.16
C ALA A 231 5.21 -8.90 -16.65
N GLU A 232 5.07 -10.15 -17.11
CA GLU A 232 4.71 -10.47 -18.48
C GLU A 232 3.32 -9.90 -18.88
N LEU A 233 2.33 -9.94 -17.98
CA LEU A 233 1.00 -9.36 -18.26
C LEU A 233 1.11 -7.84 -18.46
N VAL A 234 1.94 -7.16 -17.67
CA VAL A 234 2.19 -5.72 -17.82
C VAL A 234 2.81 -5.42 -19.18
N SER A 235 3.88 -6.13 -19.54
CA SER A 235 4.58 -5.97 -20.83
C SER A 235 3.62 -6.21 -22.00
N LYS A 236 2.87 -7.32 -22.01
CA LYS A 236 1.90 -7.64 -23.07
C LYS A 236 0.80 -6.59 -23.18
N THR A 237 0.34 -6.04 -22.04
CA THR A 237 -0.68 -4.99 -22.05
C THR A 237 -0.15 -3.72 -22.69
N ARG A 238 1.07 -3.29 -22.34
CA ARG A 238 1.73 -2.09 -22.89
C ARG A 238 2.11 -2.25 -24.36
N GLU A 239 2.48 -3.45 -24.80
CA GLU A 239 2.72 -3.75 -26.22
C GLU A 239 1.44 -3.66 -27.05
N LYS A 240 0.34 -4.25 -26.53
CA LYS A 240 -0.96 -4.26 -27.21
C LYS A 240 -1.62 -2.88 -27.25
N PHE A 241 -1.47 -2.10 -26.18
CA PHE A 241 -2.05 -0.78 -26.00
C PHE A 241 -0.95 0.22 -25.57
N PRO A 242 -0.17 0.80 -26.47
CA PRO A 242 1.03 1.56 -26.13
C PRO A 242 0.72 3.00 -25.67
N PHE A 243 -0.25 3.21 -24.79
CA PHE A 243 -0.72 4.54 -24.34
C PHE A 243 0.38 5.35 -23.66
N LEU A 244 1.29 4.70 -22.93
CA LEU A 244 2.37 5.39 -22.24
C LEU A 244 3.34 6.06 -23.21
N LYS A 245 3.47 5.56 -24.44
CA LYS A 245 4.33 6.17 -25.50
C LYS A 245 3.77 7.49 -26.02
N GLU A 246 2.47 7.74 -25.87
CA GLU A 246 1.80 8.98 -26.29
C GLU A 246 1.91 10.10 -25.24
N ARG A 247 2.53 9.83 -24.11
CA ARG A 247 2.74 10.81 -23.04
C ARG A 247 3.56 11.98 -23.54
N LYS A 248 3.12 13.19 -23.18
CA LYS A 248 3.87 14.41 -23.43
C LYS A 248 4.59 14.85 -22.16
N PRO A 249 5.74 15.54 -22.27
CA PRO A 249 6.36 16.16 -21.09
C PRO A 249 5.36 17.06 -20.37
N TRP A 250 5.40 17.05 -19.03
CA TRP A 250 4.47 17.85 -18.20
C TRP A 250 4.67 19.37 -18.35
N ASP A 251 5.79 19.79 -18.93
CA ASP A 251 6.14 21.18 -19.24
C ASP A 251 5.42 21.76 -20.48
N ILE A 252 4.31 21.13 -20.92
CA ILE A 252 3.39 21.79 -21.84
C ILE A 252 3.09 23.18 -21.23
N ASN A 253 3.73 24.21 -21.77
CA ASN A 253 3.55 25.60 -21.38
C ASN A 253 2.06 25.91 -21.44
N HIS A 254 1.36 25.78 -20.33
CA HIS A 254 0.10 26.45 -20.16
C HIS A 254 0.42 27.94 -20.14
N SER A 255 0.48 28.54 -21.32
CA SER A 255 0.52 29.97 -21.40
C SER A 255 -0.75 30.45 -20.72
N SER A 256 -0.60 30.92 -19.49
CA SER A 256 -1.64 31.57 -18.67
C SER A 256 -2.12 32.88 -19.31
N LYS A 257 -2.03 33.01 -20.65
CA LYS A 257 -2.35 34.23 -21.39
C LYS A 257 -3.84 34.48 -21.60
N ASN A 258 -4.76 33.68 -21.07
CA ASN A 258 -6.20 33.90 -21.28
C ASN A 258 -7.12 33.56 -20.10
N LEU A 259 -6.68 33.75 -18.86
CA LEU A 259 -7.61 33.82 -17.73
C LEU A 259 -7.64 35.29 -17.25
N LYS A 260 -8.43 36.12 -17.94
CA LYS A 260 -8.96 37.38 -17.41
C LYS A 260 -10.38 37.15 -16.94
#